data_0e6f0030d60fd84bab3569e47963dbb9
#
_entry.id   0e6f0030d60fd84bab3569e47963dbb9
#
_cell.length_a   1.000
_cell.length_b   1.000
_cell.length_c   1.000
_cell.angle_alpha   90.00
_cell.angle_beta   90.00
_cell.angle_gamma   90.00
#
_symmetry.space_group_name_H-M   'P 1'
#
loop_
_entity.id
_entity.type
_entity.pdbx_description
1 polymer ?
#
loop_
_entity_poly.entity_id
_entity_poly.type
_entity_poly.pdbx_seq_one_letter_code
_entity_poly.pdbx_strand_id
1 'polypeptide(L)'
;MRALCCFLLLLLSLPAIADTHAELYEKAGWPQQRAHFSDALSAAQARYSKSLPPAVYQALVDNSNRRFAARAMDERAESSLRANLPDPAAALRFFESPLGRKIVSAELLATRPDQLAKYADGLPLSEADATRRLLIRHLAQALPAS
;
A
#
# COMPACT_ATOMS: atom_id res chain seq x y z
N MET A 1 9.13 37.73 37.86
CA MET A 1 9.37 36.35 37.42
C MET A 1 8.12 35.57 37.01
N ARG A 2 6.90 36.14 37.11
CA ARG A 2 5.65 35.46 36.69
C ARG A 2 5.30 35.64 35.19
N ALA A 3 5.85 36.66 34.54
CA ALA A 3 5.56 36.92 33.09
C ALA A 3 6.38 36.06 32.12
N LEU A 4 7.51 35.49 32.56
CA LEU A 4 8.38 34.69 31.71
C LEU A 4 7.84 33.24 31.46
N CYS A 5 7.07 32.69 32.38
CA CYS A 5 6.48 31.36 32.25
C CYS A 5 5.33 31.31 31.26
N CYS A 6 4.58 32.41 31.06
CA CYS A 6 3.46 32.41 30.08
C CYS A 6 3.94 32.48 28.64
N PHE A 7 5.13 33.01 28.36
CA PHE A 7 5.68 33.08 27.00
C PHE A 7 6.26 31.76 26.54
N LEU A 8 6.70 30.89 27.43
CA LEU A 8 7.26 29.58 27.11
C LEU A 8 6.18 28.55 26.73
N LEU A 9 4.93 28.73 27.20
CA LEU A 9 3.81 27.82 26.90
C LEU A 9 3.14 28.11 25.54
N LEU A 10 3.38 29.29 24.98
CA LEU A 10 2.84 29.66 23.65
C LEU A 10 3.66 29.13 22.46
N LEU A 11 4.89 28.67 22.70
CA LEU A 11 5.77 28.13 21.66
C LEU A 11 5.55 26.63 21.39
N LEU A 12 4.71 25.94 22.17
CA LEU A 12 4.44 24.50 22.01
C LEU A 12 3.22 24.17 21.14
N SER A 13 2.52 25.16 20.63
CA SER A 13 1.34 24.97 19.76
C SER A 13 1.65 25.30 18.30
N LEU A 14 2.77 24.82 17.78
CA LEU A 14 2.90 24.72 16.32
C LEU A 14 1.93 23.61 15.89
N PRO A 15 0.92 23.92 15.05
CA PRO A 15 0.14 22.86 14.45
C PRO A 15 1.14 21.98 13.69
N ALA A 16 1.22 20.71 14.03
CA ALA A 16 1.91 19.75 13.20
C ALA A 16 1.25 19.88 11.79
N ILE A 17 1.98 20.43 10.83
CA ILE A 17 1.52 20.45 9.45
C ILE A 17 1.40 18.97 9.09
N ALA A 18 0.16 18.48 9.05
CA ALA A 18 -0.13 17.12 8.69
C ALA A 18 0.51 16.86 7.33
N ASP A 19 1.39 15.87 7.25
CA ASP A 19 2.01 15.48 5.99
C ASP A 19 0.94 14.85 5.09
N THR A 20 0.41 15.66 4.18
CA THR A 20 -0.69 15.28 3.28
C THR A 20 -0.34 14.06 2.41
N HIS A 21 0.93 13.83 2.13
CA HIS A 21 1.36 12.63 1.39
C HIS A 21 1.32 11.39 2.29
N ALA A 22 1.74 11.52 3.54
CA ALA A 22 1.62 10.43 4.51
C ALA A 22 0.14 10.10 4.78
N GLU A 23 -0.70 11.12 4.91
CA GLU A 23 -2.15 10.93 5.06
C GLU A 23 -2.77 10.25 3.83
N LEU A 24 -2.38 10.66 2.61
CA LEU A 24 -2.81 10.00 1.39
C LEU A 24 -2.36 8.54 1.35
N TYR A 25 -1.12 8.25 1.74
CA TYR A 25 -0.58 6.91 1.84
C TYR A 25 -1.44 6.01 2.74
N GLU A 26 -1.82 6.51 3.91
CA GLU A 26 -2.70 5.82 4.86
C GLU A 26 -4.12 5.64 4.32
N LYS A 27 -4.74 6.71 3.78
CA LYS A 27 -6.13 6.67 3.27
C LYS A 27 -6.30 5.80 2.05
N ALA A 28 -5.26 5.66 1.22
CA ALA A 28 -5.24 4.74 0.09
C ALA A 28 -5.09 3.26 0.49
N GLY A 29 -4.88 2.96 1.79
CA GLY A 29 -4.80 1.59 2.30
C GLY A 29 -3.47 0.87 2.00
N TRP A 30 -2.44 1.59 1.57
CA TRP A 30 -1.16 0.98 1.19
C TRP A 30 -0.40 0.31 2.34
N PRO A 31 -0.41 0.81 3.59
CA PRO A 31 0.18 0.08 4.71
C PRO A 31 -0.43 -1.32 4.91
N GLN A 32 -1.75 -1.43 4.74
CA GLN A 32 -2.46 -2.71 4.88
C GLN A 32 -2.15 -3.64 3.69
N GLN A 33 -2.10 -3.12 2.47
CA GLN A 33 -1.67 -3.91 1.29
C GLN A 33 -0.23 -4.42 1.45
N ARG A 34 0.67 -3.59 1.97
CA ARG A 34 2.04 -4.00 2.31
C ARG A 34 2.05 -5.10 3.39
N ALA A 35 1.19 -5.02 4.40
CA ALA A 35 1.06 -6.09 5.40
C ALA A 35 0.62 -7.40 4.75
N HIS A 36 -0.39 -7.39 3.87
CA HIS A 36 -0.80 -8.56 3.09
C HIS A 36 0.34 -9.13 2.24
N PHE A 37 1.14 -8.26 1.62
CA PHE A 37 2.34 -8.68 0.90
C PHE A 37 3.36 -9.37 1.81
N SER A 38 3.61 -8.83 3.00
CA SER A 38 4.53 -9.42 3.97
C SER A 38 4.07 -10.81 4.43
N ASP A 39 2.77 -10.98 4.65
CA ASP A 39 2.17 -12.28 4.99
C ASP A 39 2.33 -13.29 3.84
N ALA A 40 2.05 -12.85 2.61
CA ALA A 40 2.21 -13.66 1.42
C ALA A 40 3.67 -14.05 1.18
N LEU A 41 4.61 -13.12 1.41
CA LEU A 41 6.06 -13.39 1.34
C LEU A 41 6.47 -14.46 2.35
N SER A 42 6.04 -14.33 3.60
CA SER A 42 6.33 -15.30 4.66
C SER A 42 5.77 -16.69 4.32
N ALA A 43 4.55 -16.75 3.80
CA ALA A 43 3.95 -18.00 3.33
C ALA A 43 4.70 -18.60 2.13
N ALA A 44 5.17 -17.75 1.20
CA ALA A 44 5.99 -18.21 0.08
C ALA A 44 7.34 -18.75 0.54
N GLN A 45 8.02 -18.07 1.45
CA GLN A 45 9.27 -18.54 2.05
C GLN A 45 9.08 -19.91 2.71
N ALA A 46 8.01 -20.08 3.51
CA ALA A 46 7.73 -21.32 4.22
C ALA A 46 7.61 -22.55 3.28
N ARG A 47 7.11 -22.36 2.05
CA ARG A 47 7.00 -23.46 1.06
C ARG A 47 8.35 -24.05 0.68
N TYR A 48 9.41 -23.25 0.72
CA TYR A 48 10.76 -23.68 0.34
C TYR A 48 11.57 -24.29 1.49
N SER A 49 11.07 -24.19 2.73
CA SER A 49 11.79 -24.64 3.94
C SER A 49 12.19 -26.12 3.91
N LYS A 50 11.41 -26.97 3.21
CA LYS A 50 11.66 -28.41 3.10
C LYS A 50 12.34 -28.82 1.79
N SER A 51 12.38 -27.94 0.79
CA SER A 51 12.88 -28.26 -0.55
C SER A 51 14.29 -27.71 -0.83
N LEU A 52 14.75 -26.76 -0.01
CA LEU A 52 16.08 -26.15 -0.16
C LEU A 52 17.03 -26.63 0.93
N PRO A 53 18.35 -26.74 0.64
CA PRO A 53 19.36 -26.92 1.67
C PRO A 53 19.28 -25.78 2.71
N PRO A 54 19.52 -26.06 4.01
CA PRO A 54 19.31 -25.07 5.08
C PRO A 54 20.01 -23.73 4.87
N ALA A 55 21.26 -23.73 4.40
CA ALA A 55 22.01 -22.50 4.12
C ALA A 55 21.40 -21.67 2.98
N VAL A 56 20.90 -22.34 1.94
CA VAL A 56 20.24 -21.66 0.80
C VAL A 56 18.90 -21.09 1.23
N TYR A 57 18.13 -21.84 2.00
CA TYR A 57 16.86 -21.37 2.57
C TYR A 57 17.08 -20.15 3.46
N GLN A 58 18.04 -20.19 4.38
CA GLN A 58 18.35 -19.06 5.23
C GLN A 58 18.75 -17.81 4.42
N ALA A 59 19.62 -18.00 3.41
CA ALA A 59 20.01 -16.91 2.52
C ALA A 59 18.82 -16.32 1.74
N LEU A 60 17.88 -17.16 1.30
CA LEU A 60 16.64 -16.72 0.66
C LEU A 60 15.81 -15.85 1.59
N VAL A 61 15.58 -16.33 2.83
CA VAL A 61 14.80 -15.60 3.85
C VAL A 61 15.46 -14.26 4.19
N ASP A 62 16.75 -14.27 4.50
CA ASP A 62 17.49 -13.07 4.88
C ASP A 62 17.53 -12.01 3.76
N ASN A 63 17.75 -12.44 2.52
CA ASN A 63 17.78 -11.53 1.38
C ASN A 63 16.41 -10.94 1.08
N SER A 64 15.36 -11.76 1.09
CA SER A 64 14.00 -11.28 0.84
C SER A 64 13.52 -10.36 1.96
N ASN A 65 13.77 -10.68 3.22
CA ASN A 65 13.39 -9.84 4.35
C ASN A 65 14.10 -8.49 4.35
N ARG A 66 15.40 -8.44 3.96
CA ARG A 66 16.11 -7.17 3.78
C ARG A 66 15.55 -6.35 2.62
N ARG A 67 15.32 -7.00 1.48
CA ARG A 67 14.83 -6.33 0.27
C ARG A 67 13.43 -5.74 0.45
N PHE A 68 12.58 -6.44 1.17
CA PHE A 68 11.17 -6.12 1.39
C PHE A 68 10.88 -5.71 2.85
N ALA A 69 11.89 -5.15 3.54
CA ALA A 69 11.69 -4.61 4.88
C ALA A 69 10.58 -3.56 4.86
N ALA A 70 9.59 -3.72 5.74
CA ALA A 70 8.37 -2.91 5.76
C ALA A 70 8.67 -1.41 5.74
N ARG A 71 9.51 -0.93 6.67
CA ARG A 71 9.90 0.47 6.75
C ARG A 71 10.55 0.99 5.46
N ALA A 72 11.45 0.23 4.86
CA ALA A 72 12.11 0.64 3.63
C ALA A 72 11.15 0.66 2.42
N MET A 73 10.11 -0.15 2.42
CA MET A 73 9.05 -0.10 1.42
C MET A 73 8.17 1.14 1.61
N ASP A 74 7.75 1.43 2.84
CA ASP A 74 6.95 2.61 3.17
C ASP A 74 7.72 3.90 2.80
N GLU A 75 8.96 4.04 3.23
CA GLU A 75 9.82 5.20 2.94
C GLU A 75 10.00 5.42 1.43
N ARG A 76 10.17 4.35 0.65
CA ARG A 76 10.28 4.44 -0.81
C ARG A 76 8.95 4.84 -1.47
N ALA A 77 7.86 4.27 -1.01
CA ALA A 77 6.53 4.58 -1.53
C ALA A 77 6.16 6.04 -1.27
N GLU A 78 6.34 6.52 -0.04
CA GLU A 78 6.09 7.92 0.31
C GLU A 78 7.02 8.88 -0.43
N SER A 79 8.31 8.55 -0.56
CA SER A 79 9.27 9.35 -1.31
C SER A 79 8.87 9.45 -2.80
N SER A 80 8.47 8.32 -3.39
CA SER A 80 7.99 8.29 -4.77
C SER A 80 6.69 9.10 -4.93
N LEU A 81 5.79 9.01 -3.96
CA LEU A 81 4.55 9.77 -3.95
C LEU A 81 4.85 11.28 -3.94
N ARG A 82 5.73 11.75 -3.06
CA ARG A 82 6.14 13.17 -3.01
C ARG A 82 6.80 13.63 -4.31
N ALA A 83 7.62 12.79 -4.93
CA ALA A 83 8.32 13.13 -6.17
C ALA A 83 7.39 13.23 -7.38
N ASN A 84 6.35 12.38 -7.45
CA ASN A 84 5.51 12.24 -8.64
C ASN A 84 4.12 12.89 -8.50
N LEU A 85 3.72 13.26 -7.29
CA LEU A 85 2.43 13.92 -7.01
C LEU A 85 2.67 15.19 -6.17
N PRO A 86 3.03 16.32 -6.81
CA PRO A 86 3.33 17.55 -6.08
C PRO A 86 2.14 18.10 -5.27
N ASP A 87 0.90 17.90 -5.73
CA ASP A 87 -0.33 18.25 -5.01
C ASP A 87 -1.19 17.01 -4.75
N PRO A 88 -1.15 16.45 -3.53
CA PRO A 88 -1.94 15.28 -3.16
C PRO A 88 -3.40 15.58 -2.82
N ALA A 89 -3.81 16.86 -2.73
CA ALA A 89 -5.11 17.25 -2.17
C ALA A 89 -6.31 16.65 -2.94
N ALA A 90 -6.24 16.59 -4.26
CA ALA A 90 -7.32 16.02 -5.06
C ALA A 90 -7.44 14.49 -4.85
N ALA A 91 -6.31 13.79 -4.80
CA ALA A 91 -6.26 12.36 -4.52
C ALA A 91 -6.75 12.06 -3.08
N LEU A 92 -6.32 12.83 -2.10
CA LEU A 92 -6.75 12.69 -0.71
C LEU A 92 -8.27 12.82 -0.60
N ARG A 93 -8.86 13.87 -1.18
CA ARG A 93 -10.33 14.05 -1.22
C ARG A 93 -11.05 12.86 -1.87
N PHE A 94 -10.47 12.29 -2.93
CA PHE A 94 -11.03 11.10 -3.56
C PHE A 94 -11.06 9.92 -2.59
N PHE A 95 -9.94 9.57 -1.96
CA PHE A 95 -9.86 8.43 -1.03
C PHE A 95 -10.68 8.64 0.25
N GLU A 96 -10.92 9.88 0.65
CA GLU A 96 -11.82 10.23 1.75
C GLU A 96 -13.30 10.19 1.37
N SER A 97 -13.63 10.18 0.09
CA SER A 97 -15.02 10.09 -0.38
C SER A 97 -15.63 8.71 -0.08
N PRO A 98 -16.98 8.60 -0.08
CA PRO A 98 -17.65 7.30 0.06
C PRO A 98 -17.22 6.29 -1.02
N LEU A 99 -17.00 6.75 -2.26
CA LEU A 99 -16.54 5.90 -3.35
C LEU A 99 -15.09 5.45 -3.15
N GLY A 100 -14.19 6.36 -2.80
CA GLY A 100 -12.78 6.04 -2.54
C GLY A 100 -12.64 5.01 -1.42
N ARG A 101 -13.32 5.22 -0.28
CA ARG A 101 -13.34 4.25 0.82
C ARG A 101 -13.88 2.88 0.41
N LYS A 102 -14.93 2.84 -0.41
CA LYS A 102 -15.48 1.58 -0.94
C LYS A 102 -14.45 0.84 -1.82
N ILE A 103 -13.73 1.58 -2.66
CA ILE A 103 -12.68 1.01 -3.53
C ILE A 103 -11.55 0.45 -2.66
N VAL A 104 -11.01 1.23 -1.74
CA VAL A 104 -9.94 0.78 -0.81
C VAL A 104 -10.36 -0.47 -0.06
N SER A 105 -11.58 -0.50 0.48
CA SER A 105 -12.09 -1.69 1.20
C SER A 105 -12.16 -2.92 0.30
N ALA A 106 -12.57 -2.76 -0.96
CA ALA A 106 -12.65 -3.86 -1.92
C ALA A 106 -11.25 -4.36 -2.31
N GLU A 107 -10.29 -3.45 -2.53
CA GLU A 107 -8.89 -3.79 -2.84
C GLU A 107 -8.22 -4.50 -1.66
N LEU A 108 -8.40 -4.00 -0.44
CA LEU A 108 -7.86 -4.63 0.77
C LEU A 108 -8.42 -6.04 0.96
N LEU A 109 -9.72 -6.23 0.70
CA LEU A 109 -10.31 -7.57 0.73
C LEU A 109 -9.70 -8.47 -0.35
N ALA A 110 -9.57 -7.98 -1.58
CA ALA A 110 -9.06 -8.77 -2.71
C ALA A 110 -7.58 -9.15 -2.56
N THR A 111 -6.78 -8.31 -1.91
CA THR A 111 -5.33 -8.55 -1.72
C THR A 111 -4.99 -9.41 -0.50
N ARG A 112 -5.97 -9.79 0.31
CA ARG A 112 -5.74 -10.70 1.45
C ARG A 112 -5.20 -12.05 0.97
N PRO A 113 -4.22 -12.64 1.65
CA PRO A 113 -3.63 -13.93 1.26
C PRO A 113 -4.65 -15.06 1.13
N ASP A 114 -5.66 -15.11 2.01
CA ASP A 114 -6.74 -16.10 1.96
C ASP A 114 -7.66 -15.93 0.74
N GLN A 115 -7.82 -14.71 0.24
CA GLN A 115 -8.57 -14.45 -0.99
C GLN A 115 -7.72 -14.78 -2.22
N LEU A 116 -6.46 -14.36 -2.25
CA LEU A 116 -5.54 -14.66 -3.34
C LEU A 116 -5.32 -16.17 -3.52
N ALA A 117 -5.29 -16.94 -2.43
CA ALA A 117 -5.17 -18.39 -2.48
C ALA A 117 -6.31 -19.08 -3.24
N LYS A 118 -7.50 -18.47 -3.30
CA LYS A 118 -8.64 -19.00 -4.07
C LYS A 118 -8.43 -18.91 -5.59
N TYR A 119 -7.47 -18.10 -6.01
CA TYR A 119 -7.16 -17.84 -7.41
C TYR A 119 -5.73 -18.30 -7.77
N ALA A 120 -5.22 -19.30 -7.05
CA ALA A 120 -3.87 -19.83 -7.29
C ALA A 120 -3.68 -20.36 -8.72
N ASP A 121 -4.75 -20.86 -9.33
CA ASP A 121 -4.78 -21.37 -10.71
C ASP A 121 -5.23 -20.30 -11.74
N GLY A 122 -5.30 -19.05 -11.32
CA GLY A 122 -5.75 -17.92 -12.13
C GLY A 122 -7.16 -17.45 -11.80
N LEU A 123 -7.49 -16.27 -12.30
CA LEU A 123 -8.84 -15.70 -12.11
C LEU A 123 -9.86 -16.49 -12.94
N PRO A 124 -11.05 -16.78 -12.40
CA PRO A 124 -12.10 -17.38 -13.19
C PRO A 124 -12.46 -16.46 -14.35
N LEU A 125 -12.68 -17.02 -15.53
CA LEU A 125 -13.22 -16.29 -16.65
C LEU A 125 -14.61 -15.79 -16.27
N SER A 126 -14.73 -14.51 -16.01
CA SER A 126 -16.02 -13.87 -15.75
C SER A 126 -16.49 -13.21 -17.04
N GLU A 127 -17.68 -13.57 -17.50
CA GLU A 127 -18.31 -12.85 -18.60
C GLU A 127 -18.69 -11.45 -18.11
N ALA A 128 -17.94 -10.47 -18.55
CA ALA A 128 -18.28 -9.07 -18.34
C ALA A 128 -19.38 -8.67 -19.32
N ASP A 129 -20.39 -7.92 -18.86
CA ASP A 129 -21.36 -7.30 -19.76
C ASP A 129 -20.68 -6.29 -20.72
N ALA A 130 -21.42 -5.86 -21.75
CA ALA A 130 -20.87 -4.98 -22.80
C ALA A 130 -20.30 -3.66 -22.24
N THR A 131 -20.96 -3.08 -21.26
CA THR A 131 -20.55 -1.83 -20.61
C THR A 131 -19.24 -2.03 -19.85
N ARG A 132 -19.13 -3.09 -19.05
CA ARG A 132 -17.93 -3.42 -18.30
C ARG A 132 -16.75 -3.73 -19.22
N ARG A 133 -16.97 -4.47 -20.33
CA ARG A 133 -15.93 -4.70 -21.35
C ARG A 133 -15.43 -3.41 -21.99
N LEU A 134 -16.33 -2.46 -22.27
CA LEU A 134 -15.97 -1.15 -22.81
C LEU A 134 -15.12 -0.34 -21.82
N LEU A 135 -15.52 -0.30 -20.54
CA LEU A 135 -14.79 0.39 -19.50
C LEU A 135 -13.39 -0.21 -19.28
N ILE A 136 -13.28 -1.53 -19.24
CA ILE A 136 -11.99 -2.23 -19.12
C ILE A 136 -11.08 -1.87 -20.30
N ARG A 137 -11.62 -1.83 -21.52
CA ARG A 137 -10.85 -1.47 -22.72
C ARG A 137 -10.35 -0.02 -22.66
N HIS A 138 -11.19 0.93 -22.27
CA HIS A 138 -10.79 2.32 -22.10
C HIS A 138 -9.73 2.48 -21.02
N LEU A 139 -9.87 1.78 -19.90
CA LEU A 139 -8.89 1.78 -18.83
C LEU A 139 -7.54 1.21 -19.31
N ALA A 140 -7.56 0.08 -20.02
CA ALA A 140 -6.35 -0.53 -20.57
C ALA A 140 -5.63 0.38 -21.59
N GLN A 141 -6.39 1.18 -22.35
CA GLN A 141 -5.83 2.16 -23.28
C GLN A 141 -5.25 3.39 -22.58
N ALA A 142 -5.78 3.75 -21.42
CA ALA A 142 -5.32 4.90 -20.63
C ALA A 142 -4.09 4.57 -19.75
N LEU A 143 -3.85 3.29 -19.48
CA LEU A 143 -2.67 2.86 -18.71
C LEU A 143 -1.47 2.74 -19.66
N PRO A 144 -0.30 3.30 -19.26
CA PRO A 144 0.92 3.12 -20.06
C PRO A 144 1.26 1.63 -20.12
N ALA A 145 1.57 1.16 -21.33
CA ALA A 145 2.12 -0.18 -21.52
C ALA A 145 3.48 -0.24 -20.81
N SER A 146 3.60 -1.09 -19.79
CA SER A 146 4.84 -1.36 -19.07
C SER A 146 5.69 -2.38 -19.84
#